data_9cc71346ec7746afe6d25d21cc6d3ebd
#
_entry.id   9cc71346ec7746afe6d25d21cc6d3ebd
#
_cell.length_a   1.000
_cell.length_b   1.000
_cell.length_c   1.000
_cell.angle_alpha   90.00
_cell.angle_beta   90.00
_cell.angle_gamma   90.00
#
_symmetry.space_group_name_H-M   'P 1'
#
loop_
_entity.id
_entity.type
_entity.pdbx_description
1 polymer ?
#
loop_
_entity_poly.entity_id
_entity_poly.type
_entity_poly.pdbx_seq_one_letter_code
_entity_poly.pdbx_strand_id
1 'polypeptide(L)'
;MNVRRSPLIPAVLTAAFALVLIPDASAQNGYTNEDDYALVYSPDERVLGRSYAEWSAEWWEWVFVTPGSINPIFDPDGHNCHVNQSRPVFFLAGNNTPAPTVTRSCTVARNTVMFLPMINTECSNVEPDPYHGSTDATRLACAQAWIDGAPPATIKLSIDGHAVHGLRDFRVASPPFNFQTPPHDNILGIDGVTSGRSESDGYWAMLKPLKPGTHTIHFEGQVTVPPPFPGATPFSQVVTYHITVQ
;
A
#
# COMPACT_ATOMS: atom_id res chain seq x y z
N MET A 1 -44.30 68.71 65.16
CA MET A 1 -43.62 68.58 63.83
C MET A 1 -43.17 67.13 63.70
N ASN A 2 -44.00 66.26 63.17
CA ASN A 2 -43.72 64.82 63.04
C ASN A 2 -43.30 64.51 61.65
N VAL A 3 -42.05 64.09 61.47
CA VAL A 3 -41.51 63.63 60.18
C VAL A 3 -41.72 62.13 60.16
N ARG A 4 -42.59 61.66 59.27
CA ARG A 4 -42.77 60.24 58.97
C ARG A 4 -41.61 59.75 58.08
N ARG A 5 -40.88 58.75 58.53
CA ARG A 5 -39.88 57.99 57.69
C ARG A 5 -40.63 56.85 57.06
N SER A 6 -40.58 56.82 55.73
CA SER A 6 -41.02 55.65 54.93
C SER A 6 -39.89 54.56 54.89
N PRO A 7 -40.25 53.28 54.94
CA PRO A 7 -39.26 52.19 54.84
C PRO A 7 -38.86 51.94 53.38
N LEU A 8 -37.57 51.84 53.16
CA LEU A 8 -36.98 51.40 51.93
C LEU A 8 -37.11 49.86 51.81
N ILE A 9 -37.69 49.38 50.71
CA ILE A 9 -37.80 47.98 50.37
C ILE A 9 -36.54 47.67 49.57
N PRO A 10 -35.72 46.64 49.92
CA PRO A 10 -34.57 46.21 49.07
C PRO A 10 -35.09 45.44 47.86
N ALA A 11 -34.68 45.90 46.68
CA ALA A 11 -34.90 45.17 45.44
C ALA A 11 -33.96 43.96 45.40
N VAL A 12 -34.54 42.77 45.42
CA VAL A 12 -33.78 41.51 45.18
C VAL A 12 -33.58 41.36 43.68
N LEU A 13 -32.34 41.54 43.24
CA LEU A 13 -31.93 41.22 41.86
C LEU A 13 -31.77 39.71 41.76
N THR A 14 -32.70 39.03 41.14
CA THR A 14 -32.55 37.62 40.73
C THR A 14 -31.74 37.58 39.43
N ALA A 15 -30.51 37.23 39.53
CA ALA A 15 -29.65 36.89 38.37
C ALA A 15 -30.09 35.52 37.83
N ALA A 16 -30.75 35.52 36.68
CA ALA A 16 -31.01 34.29 35.92
C ALA A 16 -29.72 33.85 35.24
N PHE A 17 -29.09 32.80 35.74
CA PHE A 17 -28.02 32.10 35.01
C PHE A 17 -28.67 31.32 33.87
N ALA A 18 -28.50 31.79 32.64
CA ALA A 18 -28.77 31.02 31.46
C ALA A 18 -27.66 29.95 31.30
N LEU A 19 -28.02 28.69 31.54
CA LEU A 19 -27.15 27.53 31.25
C LEU A 19 -27.07 27.39 29.72
N VAL A 20 -26.01 27.88 29.14
CA VAL A 20 -25.67 27.61 27.73
C VAL A 20 -25.22 26.16 27.66
N LEU A 21 -26.10 25.28 27.20
CA LEU A 21 -25.73 23.93 26.77
C LEU A 21 -24.87 24.06 25.52
N ILE A 22 -23.55 23.97 25.67
CA ILE A 22 -22.64 23.77 24.56
C ILE A 22 -22.87 22.33 24.08
N PRO A 23 -23.34 22.10 22.85
CA PRO A 23 -23.37 20.74 22.32
C PRO A 23 -21.93 20.23 22.25
N ASP A 24 -21.68 19.13 22.96
CA ASP A 24 -20.43 18.37 22.88
C ASP A 24 -20.31 17.82 21.45
N ALA A 25 -19.56 18.53 20.63
CA ALA A 25 -19.25 18.12 19.27
C ALA A 25 -18.12 17.08 19.30
N SER A 26 -18.26 16.02 20.09
CA SER A 26 -17.58 14.77 19.88
C SER A 26 -18.34 14.00 18.79
N ALA A 27 -18.23 14.47 17.54
CA ALA A 27 -18.45 13.63 16.40
C ALA A 27 -17.37 12.53 16.47
N GLN A 28 -17.65 11.46 17.19
CA GLN A 28 -17.02 10.17 16.96
C GLN A 28 -17.40 9.80 15.54
N ASN A 29 -16.50 10.06 14.60
CA ASN A 29 -16.49 9.39 13.32
C ASN A 29 -16.33 7.89 13.62
N GLY A 30 -17.45 7.22 13.83
CA GLY A 30 -17.55 5.78 13.89
C GLY A 30 -17.31 5.24 12.49
N TYR A 31 -16.06 5.22 12.05
CA TYR A 31 -15.64 4.35 10.98
C TYR A 31 -15.75 2.93 11.53
N THR A 32 -16.74 2.20 11.09
CA THR A 32 -16.82 0.75 11.31
C THR A 32 -15.81 0.10 10.38
N ASN A 33 -15.19 -1.00 10.81
CA ASN A 33 -14.22 -1.76 9.99
C ASN A 33 -14.76 -2.16 8.60
N GLU A 34 -16.06 -2.16 8.39
CA GLU A 34 -16.70 -2.44 7.09
C GLU A 34 -16.47 -1.34 6.04
N ASP A 35 -16.37 -0.07 6.45
CA ASP A 35 -16.12 1.03 5.50
C ASP A 35 -14.65 1.08 5.05
N ASP A 36 -13.71 0.63 5.89
CA ASP A 36 -12.28 0.63 5.60
C ASP A 36 -11.92 -0.33 4.46
N TYR A 37 -12.67 -1.42 4.29
CA TYR A 37 -12.47 -2.42 3.24
C TYR A 37 -13.48 -2.33 2.09
N ALA A 38 -14.27 -1.26 1.98
CA ALA A 38 -15.30 -1.16 0.95
C ALA A 38 -14.76 -1.40 -0.47
N LEU A 39 -13.55 -0.92 -0.78
CA LEU A 39 -12.91 -1.02 -2.08
C LEU A 39 -11.71 -1.99 -2.12
N VAL A 40 -11.33 -2.61 -0.99
CA VAL A 40 -10.27 -3.62 -0.93
C VAL A 40 -10.82 -4.92 -0.36
N TYR A 41 -10.21 -6.03 -0.74
CA TYR A 41 -10.47 -7.32 -0.11
C TYR A 41 -9.69 -7.39 1.20
N SER A 42 -10.24 -8.08 2.20
CA SER A 42 -9.49 -8.40 3.42
C SER A 42 -8.25 -9.24 3.09
N PRO A 43 -7.11 -9.05 3.77
CA PRO A 43 -5.91 -9.86 3.53
C PRO A 43 -6.12 -11.35 3.82
N ASP A 44 -7.13 -11.71 4.60
CA ASP A 44 -7.50 -13.11 4.88
C ASP A 44 -8.39 -13.74 3.80
N GLU A 45 -8.94 -12.93 2.87
CA GLU A 45 -9.79 -13.43 1.81
C GLU A 45 -8.97 -14.14 0.72
N ARG A 46 -9.57 -15.19 0.15
CA ARG A 46 -9.08 -15.80 -1.10
C ARG A 46 -9.77 -15.15 -2.28
N VAL A 47 -9.02 -14.43 -3.08
CA VAL A 47 -9.53 -13.75 -4.27
C VAL A 47 -9.19 -14.57 -5.50
N LEU A 48 -10.20 -14.91 -6.30
CA LEU A 48 -10.04 -15.77 -7.49
C LEU A 48 -9.32 -17.10 -7.17
N GLY A 49 -9.57 -17.65 -5.97
CA GLY A 49 -9.03 -18.93 -5.52
C GLY A 49 -7.65 -18.88 -4.88
N ARG A 50 -6.99 -17.71 -4.77
CA ARG A 50 -5.64 -17.53 -4.21
C ARG A 50 -5.65 -16.57 -3.02
N SER A 51 -4.75 -16.80 -2.08
CA SER A 51 -4.45 -15.89 -0.96
C SER A 51 -3.61 -14.69 -1.44
N TYR A 52 -3.51 -13.65 -0.60
CA TYR A 52 -2.58 -12.54 -0.84
C TYR A 52 -1.13 -13.01 -0.99
N ALA A 53 -0.72 -13.98 -0.16
CA ALA A 53 0.61 -14.58 -0.22
C ALA A 53 0.88 -15.25 -1.59
N GLU A 54 -0.08 -15.99 -2.13
CA GLU A 54 0.03 -16.61 -3.46
C GLU A 54 0.02 -15.54 -4.56
N TRP A 55 -0.78 -14.46 -4.43
CA TRP A 55 -0.76 -13.34 -5.38
C TRP A 55 0.53 -12.54 -5.34
N SER A 56 1.19 -12.41 -4.19
CA SER A 56 2.48 -11.72 -4.10
C SER A 56 3.60 -12.48 -4.85
N ALA A 57 3.58 -13.81 -4.81
CA ALA A 57 4.47 -14.64 -5.63
C ALA A 57 4.21 -14.43 -7.15
N GLU A 58 2.94 -14.46 -7.58
CA GLU A 58 2.54 -14.23 -8.97
C GLU A 58 2.92 -12.82 -9.47
N TRP A 59 2.85 -11.81 -8.58
CA TRP A 59 3.27 -10.45 -8.90
C TRP A 59 4.77 -10.39 -9.16
N TRP A 60 5.58 -11.04 -8.32
CA TRP A 60 7.04 -11.12 -8.52
C TRP A 60 7.40 -11.92 -9.76
N GLU A 61 6.72 -13.04 -10.05
CA GLU A 61 6.92 -13.77 -11.30
C GLU A 61 6.64 -12.89 -12.53
N TRP A 62 5.59 -12.05 -12.48
CA TRP A 62 5.29 -11.07 -13.53
C TRP A 62 6.40 -10.04 -13.70
N VAL A 63 6.94 -9.52 -12.60
CA VAL A 63 8.05 -8.57 -12.63
C VAL A 63 9.30 -9.23 -13.20
N PHE A 64 9.66 -10.42 -12.77
CA PHE A 64 10.86 -11.12 -13.22
C PHE A 64 10.82 -11.49 -14.71
N VAL A 65 9.69 -11.96 -15.22
CA VAL A 65 9.57 -12.38 -16.63
C VAL A 65 9.56 -11.20 -17.60
N THR A 66 9.33 -9.99 -17.10
CA THR A 66 9.22 -8.78 -17.92
C THR A 66 10.61 -8.16 -18.13
N PRO A 67 11.05 -7.90 -19.39
CA PRO A 67 12.32 -7.22 -19.66
C PRO A 67 12.42 -5.87 -18.96
N GLY A 68 13.59 -5.49 -18.47
CA GLY A 68 13.83 -4.28 -17.70
C GLY A 68 13.45 -3.01 -18.45
N SER A 69 13.75 -2.93 -19.75
CA SER A 69 13.46 -1.76 -20.61
C SER A 69 11.97 -1.43 -20.78
N ILE A 70 11.09 -2.42 -20.56
CA ILE A 70 9.63 -2.26 -20.64
C ILE A 70 8.93 -2.66 -19.33
N ASN A 71 9.69 -2.85 -18.27
CA ASN A 71 9.14 -3.31 -16.99
C ASN A 71 8.37 -2.18 -16.30
N PRO A 72 7.13 -2.43 -15.89
CA PRO A 72 6.30 -1.40 -15.23
C PRO A 72 6.88 -0.85 -13.93
N ILE A 73 7.78 -1.57 -13.23
CA ILE A 73 8.42 -1.04 -12.01
C ILE A 73 9.41 0.11 -12.30
N PHE A 74 9.94 0.19 -13.53
CA PHE A 74 10.83 1.27 -13.99
C PHE A 74 10.11 2.31 -14.84
N ASP A 75 8.82 2.14 -15.09
CA ASP A 75 8.01 3.04 -15.90
C ASP A 75 7.59 4.28 -15.08
N PRO A 76 7.93 5.50 -15.50
CA PRO A 76 7.61 6.69 -14.73
C PRO A 76 6.18 7.21 -14.91
N ASP A 77 5.50 6.87 -16.02
CA ASP A 77 4.24 7.52 -16.45
C ASP A 77 3.08 6.56 -16.75
N GLY A 78 3.30 5.24 -16.73
CA GLY A 78 2.29 4.21 -16.98
C GLY A 78 2.20 3.73 -18.43
N HIS A 79 3.13 4.13 -19.29
CA HIS A 79 3.18 3.69 -20.70
C HIS A 79 3.23 2.16 -20.82
N ASN A 80 3.92 1.50 -19.90
CA ASN A 80 4.12 0.05 -19.88
C ASN A 80 3.11 -0.71 -19.00
N CYS A 81 2.08 -0.07 -18.46
CA CYS A 81 1.21 -0.71 -17.46
C CYS A 81 0.48 -1.98 -17.95
N HIS A 82 0.37 -2.16 -19.28
CA HIS A 82 -0.27 -3.34 -19.89
C HIS A 82 0.68 -4.49 -20.21
N VAL A 83 1.98 -4.29 -19.98
CA VAL A 83 2.97 -5.32 -20.36
C VAL A 83 2.77 -6.58 -19.51
N ASN A 84 2.66 -7.72 -20.19
CA ASN A 84 2.50 -9.06 -19.60
C ASN A 84 1.30 -9.22 -18.63
N GLN A 85 0.25 -8.43 -18.78
CA GLN A 85 -1.00 -8.53 -18.00
C GLN A 85 -1.87 -9.71 -18.48
N SER A 86 -1.38 -10.94 -18.32
CA SER A 86 -2.07 -12.15 -18.81
C SER A 86 -2.86 -12.90 -17.74
N ARG A 87 -2.85 -12.43 -16.50
CA ARG A 87 -3.54 -13.05 -15.35
C ARG A 87 -4.93 -12.46 -15.14
N PRO A 88 -5.81 -13.15 -14.40
CA PRO A 88 -7.15 -12.63 -14.11
C PRO A 88 -7.15 -11.42 -13.18
N VAL A 89 -6.01 -11.12 -12.55
CA VAL A 89 -5.76 -9.93 -11.73
C VAL A 89 -4.82 -9.01 -12.49
N PHE A 90 -5.15 -7.72 -12.54
CA PHE A 90 -4.28 -6.70 -13.13
C PHE A 90 -3.27 -6.24 -12.07
N PHE A 91 -1.98 -6.38 -12.35
CA PHE A 91 -0.92 -5.98 -11.45
C PHE A 91 -0.56 -4.52 -11.64
N LEU A 92 -0.65 -3.74 -10.56
CA LEU A 92 -0.07 -2.40 -10.51
C LEU A 92 1.36 -2.49 -9.96
N ALA A 93 2.27 -1.79 -10.59
CA ALA A 93 3.68 -1.81 -10.21
C ALA A 93 3.96 -0.84 -9.06
N GLY A 94 4.86 -1.24 -8.16
CA GLY A 94 5.59 -0.33 -7.29
C GLY A 94 6.55 0.57 -8.09
N ASN A 95 7.44 1.27 -7.43
CA ASN A 95 8.36 2.19 -8.08
C ASN A 95 9.82 1.82 -7.78
N ASN A 96 10.55 1.47 -8.84
CA ASN A 96 12.00 1.23 -8.80
C ASN A 96 12.76 2.22 -9.72
N THR A 97 12.12 3.33 -10.10
CA THR A 97 12.80 4.42 -10.82
C THR A 97 13.72 5.21 -9.87
N PRO A 98 14.68 5.98 -10.39
CA PRO A 98 15.50 6.87 -9.55
C PRO A 98 14.68 7.97 -8.84
N ALA A 99 13.50 8.32 -9.33
CA ALA A 99 12.60 9.28 -8.68
C ALA A 99 11.78 8.58 -7.60
N PRO A 100 11.76 9.05 -6.35
CA PRO A 100 10.99 8.41 -5.28
C PRO A 100 9.47 8.54 -5.46
N THR A 101 9.02 9.45 -6.34
CA THR A 101 7.61 9.71 -6.63
C THR A 101 7.33 9.55 -8.12
N VAL A 102 6.30 8.80 -8.47
CA VAL A 102 5.81 8.64 -9.85
C VAL A 102 4.30 8.81 -9.93
N THR A 103 3.85 9.32 -11.10
CA THR A 103 2.42 9.40 -11.41
C THR A 103 2.19 8.70 -12.74
N ARG A 104 1.35 7.67 -12.74
CA ARG A 104 1.11 6.79 -13.88
C ARG A 104 -0.34 6.87 -14.33
N SER A 105 -0.58 6.79 -15.63
CA SER A 105 -1.92 6.67 -16.20
C SER A 105 -2.09 5.31 -16.85
N CYS A 106 -3.21 4.64 -16.57
CA CYS A 106 -3.48 3.32 -17.09
C CYS A 106 -4.97 3.10 -17.32
N THR A 107 -5.33 2.28 -18.32
CA THR A 107 -6.71 1.90 -18.59
C THR A 107 -6.90 0.43 -18.24
N VAL A 108 -7.99 0.10 -17.55
CA VAL A 108 -8.34 -1.29 -17.23
C VAL A 108 -9.78 -1.60 -17.67
N ALA A 109 -10.04 -2.87 -17.97
CA ALA A 109 -11.38 -3.32 -18.31
C ALA A 109 -12.31 -3.29 -17.08
N ARG A 110 -13.61 -3.20 -17.31
CA ARG A 110 -14.63 -3.39 -16.24
C ARG A 110 -14.46 -4.73 -15.54
N ASN A 111 -14.85 -4.76 -14.29
CA ASN A 111 -14.78 -5.96 -13.44
C ASN A 111 -13.36 -6.49 -13.19
N THR A 112 -12.34 -5.65 -13.43
CA THR A 112 -10.95 -6.00 -13.17
C THR A 112 -10.63 -5.87 -11.69
N VAL A 113 -10.13 -6.95 -11.10
CA VAL A 113 -9.47 -6.95 -9.78
C VAL A 113 -8.04 -6.48 -9.98
N MET A 114 -7.55 -5.58 -9.12
CA MET A 114 -6.19 -5.04 -9.19
C MET A 114 -5.39 -5.42 -7.95
N PHE A 115 -4.10 -5.68 -8.09
CA PHE A 115 -3.21 -6.01 -6.97
C PHE A 115 -1.96 -5.15 -7.00
N LEU A 116 -1.58 -4.57 -5.86
CA LEU A 116 -0.47 -3.63 -5.75
C LEU A 116 0.37 -3.84 -4.49
N PRO A 117 1.69 -3.52 -4.55
CA PRO A 117 2.58 -3.45 -3.41
C PRO A 117 2.64 -2.02 -2.85
N MET A 118 2.30 -1.80 -1.58
CA MET A 118 2.57 -0.53 -0.91
C MET A 118 4.06 -0.39 -0.57
N ILE A 119 4.68 -1.49 -0.14
CA ILE A 119 6.13 -1.70 -0.03
C ILE A 119 6.38 -3.19 -0.01
N ASN A 120 7.37 -3.64 -0.73
CA ASN A 120 7.72 -5.05 -0.82
C ASN A 120 9.19 -5.23 -1.16
N THR A 121 9.69 -6.41 -0.90
CA THR A 121 10.99 -6.90 -1.36
C THR A 121 10.91 -8.40 -1.61
N GLU A 122 11.90 -8.92 -2.30
CA GLU A 122 12.17 -10.34 -2.40
C GLU A 122 13.65 -10.61 -2.17
N CYS A 123 14.00 -11.85 -1.92
CA CYS A 123 15.38 -12.33 -1.92
C CYS A 123 15.46 -13.64 -2.69
N SER A 124 16.48 -13.79 -3.52
CA SER A 124 16.62 -14.96 -4.39
C SER A 124 17.93 -15.72 -4.18
N ASN A 125 18.02 -16.86 -4.82
CA ASN A 125 19.23 -17.69 -4.80
C ASN A 125 20.26 -17.29 -5.87
N VAL A 126 19.96 -16.28 -6.69
CA VAL A 126 20.82 -15.83 -7.81
C VAL A 126 21.38 -14.43 -7.62
N GLU A 127 20.79 -13.64 -6.75
CA GLU A 127 21.23 -12.28 -6.45
C GLU A 127 22.45 -12.29 -5.51
N PRO A 128 23.27 -11.24 -5.57
CA PRO A 128 24.29 -11.00 -4.54
C PRO A 128 23.67 -10.43 -3.26
N ASP A 129 24.44 -10.37 -2.17
CA ASP A 129 24.09 -9.58 -1.01
C ASP A 129 23.76 -8.13 -1.43
N PRO A 130 22.75 -7.49 -0.84
CA PRO A 130 21.98 -7.89 0.36
C PRO A 130 20.68 -8.66 0.07
N TYR A 131 20.49 -9.18 -1.15
CA TYR A 131 19.25 -9.87 -1.57
C TYR A 131 19.43 -11.37 -1.78
N HIS A 132 20.53 -11.94 -1.25
CA HIS A 132 20.84 -13.36 -1.39
C HIS A 132 20.26 -14.23 -0.29
N GLY A 133 19.81 -15.44 -0.68
CA GLY A 133 19.49 -16.53 0.24
C GLY A 133 19.63 -17.89 -0.42
N SER A 134 20.43 -18.79 0.17
CA SER A 134 20.73 -20.10 -0.43
C SER A 134 19.64 -21.16 -0.22
N THR A 135 18.75 -20.97 0.78
CA THR A 135 17.64 -21.88 1.11
C THR A 135 16.35 -21.11 1.16
N ASP A 136 15.18 -21.79 1.09
CA ASP A 136 13.87 -21.18 1.25
C ASP A 136 13.81 -20.37 2.56
N ALA A 137 14.30 -20.94 3.65
CA ALA A 137 14.29 -20.26 4.95
C ALA A 137 15.19 -19.00 4.98
N THR A 138 16.37 -19.03 4.36
CA THR A 138 17.26 -17.86 4.34
C THR A 138 16.79 -16.78 3.40
N ARG A 139 16.14 -17.10 2.27
CA ARG A 139 15.51 -16.12 1.39
C ARG A 139 14.32 -15.44 2.07
N LEU A 140 13.44 -16.22 2.71
CA LEU A 140 12.33 -15.67 3.47
C LEU A 140 12.82 -14.76 4.61
N ALA A 141 13.81 -15.20 5.38
CA ALA A 141 14.38 -14.38 6.47
C ALA A 141 15.03 -13.09 5.95
N CYS A 142 15.67 -13.14 4.77
CA CYS A 142 16.21 -11.97 4.09
C CYS A 142 15.08 -10.98 3.72
N ALA A 143 14.03 -11.42 3.04
CA ALA A 143 12.91 -10.56 2.66
C ALA A 143 12.20 -9.95 3.89
N GLN A 144 11.97 -10.76 4.93
CA GLN A 144 11.39 -10.30 6.18
C GLN A 144 12.25 -9.23 6.89
N ALA A 145 13.58 -9.41 6.89
CA ALA A 145 14.50 -8.45 7.52
C ALA A 145 14.44 -7.06 6.85
N TRP A 146 14.19 -6.99 5.54
CA TRP A 146 13.94 -5.73 4.85
C TRP A 146 12.62 -5.09 5.30
N ILE A 147 11.53 -5.85 5.32
CA ILE A 147 10.20 -5.32 5.65
C ILE A 147 10.03 -5.02 7.14
N ASP A 148 10.80 -5.66 8.02
CA ASP A 148 10.89 -5.29 9.45
C ASP A 148 11.42 -3.85 9.64
N GLY A 149 12.17 -3.33 8.67
CA GLY A 149 12.61 -1.93 8.63
C GLY A 149 11.56 -0.94 8.09
N ALA A 150 10.35 -1.40 7.74
CA ALA A 150 9.24 -0.57 7.25
C ALA A 150 8.24 -0.26 8.38
N PRO A 151 8.31 0.93 9.04
CA PRO A 151 7.36 1.28 10.08
C PRO A 151 5.93 1.30 9.54
N PRO A 152 4.94 0.67 10.20
CA PRO A 152 3.55 0.64 9.72
C PRO A 152 2.94 2.03 9.46
N ALA A 153 3.41 3.07 10.15
CA ALA A 153 2.96 4.44 9.93
C ALA A 153 3.39 5.04 8.58
N THR A 154 4.35 4.43 7.89
CA THR A 154 4.80 4.85 6.55
C THR A 154 4.00 4.19 5.43
N ILE A 155 3.19 3.19 5.75
CA ILE A 155 2.37 2.46 4.79
C ILE A 155 1.06 3.20 4.62
N LYS A 156 0.78 3.66 3.39
CA LYS A 156 -0.44 4.40 3.07
C LYS A 156 -1.08 3.86 1.79
N LEU A 157 -2.39 3.89 1.76
CA LEU A 157 -3.20 3.62 0.57
C LEU A 157 -4.43 4.51 0.62
N SER A 158 -4.76 5.15 -0.50
CA SER A 158 -6.05 5.79 -0.70
C SER A 158 -6.60 5.53 -2.10
N ILE A 159 -7.91 5.49 -2.22
CA ILE A 159 -8.64 5.31 -3.47
C ILE A 159 -9.64 6.45 -3.56
N ASP A 160 -9.54 7.26 -4.61
CA ASP A 160 -10.36 8.46 -4.83
C ASP A 160 -10.34 9.43 -3.62
N GLY A 161 -9.18 9.55 -2.98
CA GLY A 161 -8.97 10.39 -1.80
C GLY A 161 -9.46 9.78 -0.48
N HIS A 162 -10.11 8.61 -0.50
CA HIS A 162 -10.52 7.88 0.70
C HIS A 162 -9.39 6.98 1.19
N ALA A 163 -8.89 7.25 2.40
CA ALA A 163 -7.82 6.45 3.00
C ALA A 163 -8.32 5.05 3.37
N VAL A 164 -7.49 4.04 3.12
CA VAL A 164 -7.68 2.68 3.63
C VAL A 164 -6.93 2.57 4.96
N HIS A 165 -7.62 2.11 6.00
CA HIS A 165 -7.05 1.97 7.35
C HIS A 165 -6.68 0.51 7.65
N GLY A 166 -6.09 0.24 8.81
CA GLY A 166 -5.73 -1.12 9.23
C GLY A 166 -4.60 -1.77 8.42
N LEU A 167 -3.84 -1.00 7.64
CA LEU A 167 -2.84 -1.51 6.68
C LEU A 167 -1.72 -2.36 7.30
N ARG A 168 -1.56 -2.35 8.64
CA ARG A 168 -0.63 -3.24 9.34
C ARG A 168 -0.92 -4.72 9.09
N ASP A 169 -2.20 -5.05 8.89
CA ASP A 169 -2.67 -6.42 8.73
C ASP A 169 -2.50 -6.94 7.29
N PHE A 170 -2.10 -6.05 6.37
CA PHE A 170 -1.86 -6.35 4.96
C PHE A 170 -0.44 -6.84 4.64
N ARG A 171 0.39 -7.07 5.67
CA ARG A 171 1.70 -7.68 5.47
C ARG A 171 1.57 -9.17 5.28
N VAL A 172 2.10 -9.67 4.16
CA VAL A 172 2.17 -11.10 3.87
C VAL A 172 3.50 -11.46 3.24
N ALA A 173 4.03 -12.62 3.64
CA ALA A 173 5.14 -13.27 2.97
C ALA A 173 4.61 -14.24 1.91
N SER A 174 5.30 -14.34 0.77
CA SER A 174 4.96 -15.32 -0.26
C SER A 174 5.32 -16.74 0.17
N PRO A 175 4.67 -17.77 -0.40
CA PRO A 175 5.29 -19.09 -0.46
C PRO A 175 6.58 -19.01 -1.31
N PRO A 176 7.50 -20.01 -1.20
CA PRO A 176 8.61 -20.14 -2.12
C PRO A 176 8.09 -20.26 -3.56
N PHE A 177 8.66 -19.48 -4.48
CA PHE A 177 8.28 -19.51 -5.91
C PHE A 177 9.50 -19.61 -6.81
N ASN A 178 9.31 -20.17 -8.00
CA ASN A 178 10.33 -20.18 -9.04
C ASN A 178 10.00 -19.09 -10.05
N PHE A 179 11.01 -18.39 -10.52
CA PHE A 179 10.82 -17.37 -11.55
C PHE A 179 11.65 -17.67 -12.81
N GLN A 180 11.19 -17.11 -13.92
CA GLN A 180 11.92 -17.01 -15.18
C GLN A 180 12.25 -15.54 -15.42
N THR A 181 13.39 -15.27 -16.04
CA THR A 181 13.79 -13.91 -16.38
C THR A 181 14.52 -13.89 -17.74
N PRO A 182 14.44 -12.81 -18.51
CA PRO A 182 15.22 -12.68 -19.74
C PRO A 182 16.71 -12.83 -19.47
N PRO A 183 17.47 -13.52 -20.33
CA PRO A 183 18.91 -13.71 -20.14
C PRO A 183 19.70 -12.38 -20.18
N HIS A 184 19.14 -11.39 -20.82
CA HIS A 184 19.63 -10.02 -20.89
C HIS A 184 18.46 -9.07 -20.63
N ASP A 185 18.73 -7.83 -20.22
CA ASP A 185 17.70 -6.85 -19.91
C ASP A 185 16.71 -7.35 -18.83
N ASN A 186 17.20 -8.08 -17.84
CA ASN A 186 16.42 -8.50 -16.69
C ASN A 186 16.52 -7.48 -15.54
N ILE A 187 15.53 -7.52 -14.64
CA ILE A 187 15.47 -6.59 -13.50
C ILE A 187 16.58 -6.79 -12.47
N LEU A 188 17.24 -7.95 -12.49
CA LEU A 188 18.36 -8.27 -11.58
C LEU A 188 19.65 -7.58 -12.03
N GLY A 189 19.75 -7.15 -13.28
CA GLY A 189 21.00 -6.63 -13.87
C GLY A 189 22.11 -7.68 -13.96
N ILE A 190 21.79 -8.97 -13.97
CA ILE A 190 22.73 -10.08 -13.99
C ILE A 190 22.60 -10.84 -15.32
N ASP A 191 23.55 -10.63 -16.22
CA ASP A 191 23.54 -11.29 -17.52
C ASP A 191 23.66 -12.82 -17.41
N GLY A 192 22.90 -13.51 -18.25
CA GLY A 192 22.91 -14.96 -18.34
C GLY A 192 22.05 -15.68 -17.31
N VAL A 193 21.51 -14.99 -16.30
CA VAL A 193 20.51 -15.56 -15.41
C VAL A 193 19.18 -15.66 -16.17
N THR A 194 18.58 -16.86 -16.19
CA THR A 194 17.30 -17.13 -16.87
C THR A 194 16.22 -17.64 -15.93
N SER A 195 16.59 -18.05 -14.73
CA SER A 195 15.66 -18.56 -13.72
C SER A 195 16.28 -18.51 -12.34
N GLY A 196 15.43 -18.53 -11.33
CA GLY A 196 15.84 -18.61 -9.94
C GLY A 196 14.67 -19.04 -9.05
N ARG A 197 14.95 -19.07 -7.76
CA ARG A 197 13.97 -19.32 -6.71
C ARG A 197 14.02 -18.21 -5.70
N SER A 198 12.85 -17.70 -5.33
CA SER A 198 12.71 -16.54 -4.45
C SER A 198 11.61 -16.73 -3.42
N GLU A 199 11.65 -15.91 -2.39
CA GLU A 199 10.60 -15.60 -1.44
C GLU A 199 10.51 -14.09 -1.27
N SER A 200 9.31 -13.59 -1.05
CA SER A 200 9.06 -12.17 -0.83
C SER A 200 8.33 -11.91 0.47
N ASP A 201 8.45 -10.68 0.96
CA ASP A 201 7.61 -10.14 2.03
C ASP A 201 7.21 -8.72 1.66
N GLY A 202 6.08 -8.24 2.19
CA GLY A 202 5.61 -6.90 1.89
C GLY A 202 4.21 -6.61 2.37
N TYR A 203 3.84 -5.33 2.22
CA TYR A 203 2.48 -4.83 2.41
C TYR A 203 1.81 -4.71 1.06
N TRP A 204 0.69 -5.42 0.89
CA TRP A 204 0.01 -5.59 -0.37
C TRP A 204 -1.46 -5.19 -0.25
N ALA A 205 -2.08 -4.78 -1.35
CA ALA A 205 -3.52 -4.55 -1.38
C ALA A 205 -4.15 -5.16 -2.64
N MET A 206 -5.30 -5.80 -2.46
CA MET A 206 -6.15 -6.33 -3.53
C MET A 206 -7.39 -5.47 -3.64
N LEU A 207 -7.52 -4.72 -4.74
CA LEU A 207 -8.64 -3.83 -4.96
C LEU A 207 -9.80 -4.59 -5.64
N LYS A 208 -10.98 -4.37 -5.12
CA LYS A 208 -12.23 -4.81 -5.78
C LYS A 208 -12.40 -4.07 -7.10
N PRO A 209 -13.16 -4.62 -8.06
CA PRO A 209 -13.45 -3.93 -9.30
C PRO A 209 -14.05 -2.55 -9.06
N LEU A 210 -13.43 -1.52 -9.61
CA LEU A 210 -13.92 -0.15 -9.56
C LEU A 210 -15.02 0.08 -10.61
N LYS A 211 -15.87 1.06 -10.38
CA LYS A 211 -16.93 1.45 -11.31
C LYS A 211 -16.31 2.04 -12.60
N PRO A 212 -17.04 2.03 -13.73
CA PRO A 212 -16.58 2.76 -14.92
C PRO A 212 -16.35 4.24 -14.63
N GLY A 213 -15.23 4.78 -15.11
CA GLY A 213 -14.81 6.15 -14.87
C GLY A 213 -13.31 6.26 -14.60
N THR A 214 -12.88 7.43 -14.14
CA THR A 214 -11.49 7.69 -13.77
C THR A 214 -11.36 7.64 -12.25
N HIS A 215 -10.38 6.91 -11.78
CA HIS A 215 -10.07 6.71 -10.36
C HIS A 215 -8.63 7.10 -10.08
N THR A 216 -8.38 7.55 -8.85
CA THR A 216 -7.02 7.80 -8.36
C THR A 216 -6.68 6.79 -7.27
N ILE A 217 -5.65 5.98 -7.50
CA ILE A 217 -5.09 5.07 -6.50
C ILE A 217 -3.74 5.64 -6.09
N HIS A 218 -3.58 5.95 -4.80
CA HIS A 218 -2.34 6.49 -4.26
C HIS A 218 -1.84 5.59 -3.15
N PHE A 219 -0.55 5.20 -3.22
CA PHE A 219 0.07 4.41 -2.17
C PHE A 219 1.51 4.83 -1.89
N GLU A 220 1.91 4.65 -0.64
CA GLU A 220 3.24 4.96 -0.14
C GLU A 220 3.76 3.82 0.73
N GLY A 221 5.07 3.66 0.75
CA GLY A 221 5.76 2.80 1.69
C GLY A 221 7.23 3.16 1.80
N GLN A 222 7.80 2.91 2.96
CA GLN A 222 9.19 3.25 3.25
C GLN A 222 9.84 2.20 4.14
N VAL A 223 11.04 1.74 3.77
CA VAL A 223 11.99 1.05 4.63
C VAL A 223 12.93 2.10 5.19
N THR A 224 12.81 2.43 6.47
CA THR A 224 13.61 3.46 7.14
C THR A 224 14.87 2.91 7.78
N VAL A 225 14.82 1.65 8.21
CA VAL A 225 15.93 0.94 8.82
C VAL A 225 16.21 -0.31 7.98
N PRO A 226 17.14 -0.25 7.05
CA PRO A 226 17.51 -1.44 6.29
C PRO A 226 18.17 -2.50 7.20
N PRO A 227 18.12 -3.80 6.83
CA PRO A 227 18.82 -4.82 7.58
C PRO A 227 20.33 -4.58 7.57
N PRO A 228 21.08 -5.11 8.55
CA PRO A 228 22.51 -4.89 8.67
C PRO A 228 23.32 -5.74 7.68
N PHE A 229 23.00 -5.65 6.39
CA PHE A 229 23.70 -6.34 5.30
C PHE A 229 24.56 -5.34 4.50
N PRO A 230 25.69 -5.77 3.97
CA PRO A 230 26.49 -4.94 3.07
C PRO A 230 25.65 -4.44 1.87
N GLY A 231 25.69 -3.13 1.63
CA GLY A 231 24.96 -2.50 0.53
C GLY A 231 23.48 -2.18 0.79
N ALA A 232 22.91 -2.61 1.91
CA ALA A 232 21.54 -2.26 2.28
C ALA A 232 21.40 -0.76 2.58
N THR A 233 20.40 -0.11 1.98
CA THR A 233 20.11 1.32 2.14
C THR A 233 18.62 1.55 2.36
N PRO A 234 18.20 2.64 3.01
CA PRO A 234 16.79 3.02 3.07
C PRO A 234 16.16 3.13 1.68
N PHE A 235 14.89 2.74 1.58
CA PHE A 235 14.13 2.79 0.35
C PHE A 235 12.74 3.41 0.61
N SER A 236 12.23 4.19 -0.34
CA SER A 236 10.89 4.74 -0.26
C SER A 236 10.26 4.85 -1.64
N GLN A 237 8.94 4.70 -1.68
CA GLN A 237 8.15 4.95 -2.88
C GLN A 237 6.89 5.74 -2.56
N VAL A 238 6.51 6.62 -3.49
CA VAL A 238 5.24 7.32 -3.54
C VAL A 238 4.69 7.14 -4.95
N VAL A 239 3.59 6.42 -5.08
CA VAL A 239 3.02 6.06 -6.38
C VAL A 239 1.58 6.52 -6.46
N THR A 240 1.26 7.22 -7.55
CA THR A 240 -0.12 7.59 -7.89
C THR A 240 -0.46 7.00 -9.25
N TYR A 241 -1.58 6.29 -9.31
CA TYR A 241 -2.18 5.82 -10.56
C TYR A 241 -3.47 6.59 -10.84
N HIS A 242 -3.59 7.12 -12.05
CA HIS A 242 -4.86 7.54 -12.65
C HIS A 242 -5.38 6.39 -13.51
N ILE A 243 -6.36 5.66 -12.99
CA ILE A 243 -6.94 4.47 -13.64
C ILE A 243 -8.22 4.86 -14.36
N THR A 244 -8.29 4.61 -15.66
CA THR A 244 -9.54 4.70 -16.43
C THR A 244 -10.15 3.30 -16.55
N VAL A 245 -11.35 3.10 -16.01
CA VAL A 245 -12.12 1.85 -16.11
C VAL A 245 -13.14 1.97 -17.24
N GLN A 246 -13.10 1.09 -18.26
CA GLN A 246 -13.97 1.15 -19.45
C GLN A 246 -14.38 -0.24 -19.98
#